data_7412afa87e73bdd59878c225743ffd4a
#
_entry.id   7412afa87e73bdd59878c225743ffd4a
#
_cell.length_a   1.000
_cell.length_b   1.000
_cell.length_c   1.000
_cell.angle_alpha   90.00
_cell.angle_beta   90.00
_cell.angle_gamma   90.00
#
_symmetry.space_group_name_H-M   'P 1'
#
loop_
_entity.id
_entity.type
_entity.pdbx_description
1 polymer ?
#
loop_
_entity_poly.entity_id
_entity_poly.type
_entity_poly.pdbx_seq_one_letter_code
_entity_poly.pdbx_strand_id
1 'polypeptide(L)'
;MTSDSPTSSASSPGTSGLPAVGRRTVLGAAAAAPLLAAGLPGTASAAPDHRGRPRRLRGGGDLGPNVLVFDPATRNIQETLDEVFARQESDQFGPGRYQLLLKPGAYHGLNAQIGFYTSISGLGLSPDDTTIHGDITVDAGWFDGNATQNFWRSAENLAVVPVNGTNRWAVAQAAPFRRMHVRGDLNLAPDGYGWASGGYIADSRIDGTVGPYSQQQWYTRDSAVGGWTNAVWNMVFSGVEGAPAQTFPDPPYTTLTTTPRSREKPFLYLDGDRYRVFLPALRTNARGVTWGNGTPRGTSLPLERFYVARPGDSAATLNQALDQGLHLLLTPGIYHVDRPVRVNRPDTVVLGLGYATLIPDNGVTAMRVADVDGVRLAGFLIDAGPVNSPVLLEVGPRGASRSHSANPITVQDVFIRIGGAGPGKATTSMVVNARHTIIDHTWVWRADHGDGVGWDTNRCDYGVVVNGHDVLATGLFVEHFNKYDVQWNGERGRTVFFQNEKAYDAPDQAAIQNGSVKGYAAYKVGDHVRSHEGWGMGSYCYYNVNPTIVQHHGFAAPVRPGVRFHHLLVVSLSGNGQYECVINDTGAPTSGSDTVPSKVVSYP
;
A
#
# COMPACT_ATOMS: atom_id res chain seq x y z
N MET A 1 -6.05 56.58 -16.05
CA MET A 1 -7.10 55.54 -16.20
C MET A 1 -6.58 54.31 -15.49
N THR A 2 -6.96 54.18 -14.27
CA THR A 2 -6.58 53.14 -13.29
C THR A 2 -7.50 51.94 -13.44
N SER A 3 -6.92 50.77 -13.61
CA SER A 3 -7.66 49.48 -13.53
C SER A 3 -7.22 48.74 -12.27
N ASP A 4 -8.09 48.73 -11.30
CA ASP A 4 -7.99 47.99 -10.07
C ASP A 4 -8.15 46.47 -10.36
N SER A 5 -7.23 45.66 -9.84
CA SER A 5 -7.35 44.24 -9.72
C SER A 5 -7.72 43.88 -8.28
N PRO A 6 -8.72 43.03 -8.01
CA PRO A 6 -9.05 42.66 -6.65
C PRO A 6 -8.13 41.56 -6.17
N THR A 7 -7.41 41.83 -5.09
CA THR A 7 -6.73 40.84 -4.25
C THR A 7 -7.78 40.09 -3.42
N SER A 8 -8.00 38.81 -3.72
CA SER A 8 -8.78 37.95 -2.87
C SER A 8 -7.88 37.38 -1.77
N SER A 9 -8.01 37.93 -0.58
CA SER A 9 -7.48 37.34 0.65
C SER A 9 -8.33 36.10 1.01
N ALA A 10 -7.78 34.90 0.84
CA ALA A 10 -8.37 33.70 1.38
C ALA A 10 -8.16 33.67 2.90
N SER A 11 -9.23 33.92 3.63
CA SER A 11 -9.30 33.71 5.07
C SER A 11 -9.31 32.20 5.36
N SER A 12 -8.34 31.76 6.18
CA SER A 12 -8.29 30.43 6.74
C SER A 12 -9.52 30.16 7.60
N PRO A 13 -10.17 28.98 7.52
CA PRO A 13 -11.23 28.61 8.44
C PRO A 13 -10.62 28.32 9.82
N GLY A 14 -11.25 28.92 10.83
CA GLY A 14 -10.87 28.79 12.22
C GLY A 14 -10.94 27.34 12.73
N THR A 15 -10.04 27.07 13.65
CA THR A 15 -9.93 25.83 14.41
C THR A 15 -11.23 25.53 15.17
N SER A 16 -12.00 24.57 14.68
CA SER A 16 -13.01 23.90 15.51
C SER A 16 -12.38 22.61 16.05
N GLY A 17 -12.29 22.54 17.38
CA GLY A 17 -11.75 21.39 18.10
C GLY A 17 -12.51 20.12 17.78
N LEU A 18 -11.79 19.01 17.71
CA LEU A 18 -12.34 17.66 17.60
C LEU A 18 -13.31 17.39 18.77
N PRO A 19 -14.51 16.85 18.53
CA PRO A 19 -15.37 16.42 19.61
C PRO A 19 -14.77 15.16 20.26
N ALA A 20 -14.67 15.20 21.59
CA ALA A 20 -14.33 14.06 22.41
C ALA A 20 -15.40 12.96 22.24
N VAL A 21 -15.01 11.79 21.77
CA VAL A 21 -15.90 10.63 21.66
C VAL A 21 -16.21 10.10 23.06
N GLY A 22 -17.44 10.34 23.51
CA GLY A 22 -17.96 9.82 24.76
C GLY A 22 -18.12 8.30 24.71
N ARG A 23 -17.55 7.64 25.72
CA ARG A 23 -17.73 6.21 25.99
C ARG A 23 -19.21 5.90 26.20
N ARG A 24 -19.81 5.11 25.33
CA ARG A 24 -21.07 4.39 25.66
C ARG A 24 -20.74 2.91 25.84
N THR A 25 -20.79 2.51 27.10
CA THR A 25 -20.77 1.12 27.54
C THR A 25 -22.07 0.44 27.14
N VAL A 26 -22.02 -0.59 26.31
CA VAL A 26 -23.17 -1.47 26.05
C VAL A 26 -22.89 -2.80 26.75
N LEU A 27 -23.64 -3.06 27.80
CA LEU A 27 -23.76 -4.35 28.48
C LEU A 27 -24.60 -5.29 27.60
N GLY A 28 -23.97 -6.32 27.05
CA GLY A 28 -24.66 -7.42 26.37
C GLY A 28 -24.68 -8.67 27.23
N ALA A 29 -25.86 -9.15 27.53
CA ALA A 29 -26.14 -10.29 28.39
C ALA A 29 -25.75 -11.61 27.74
N ALA A 30 -25.08 -12.47 28.51
CA ALA A 30 -24.80 -13.86 28.18
C ALA A 30 -26.07 -14.70 28.35
N ALA A 31 -26.42 -15.46 27.31
CA ALA A 31 -27.39 -16.55 27.43
C ALA A 31 -26.68 -17.90 27.27
N ALA A 32 -26.71 -18.70 28.31
CA ALA A 32 -26.26 -20.08 28.35
C ALA A 32 -27.34 -21.02 27.80
N ALA A 33 -26.94 -22.00 26.99
CA ALA A 33 -27.81 -23.13 26.65
C ALA A 33 -27.06 -24.47 26.86
N PRO A 34 -27.76 -25.56 27.22
CA PRO A 34 -27.17 -26.68 27.96
C PRO A 34 -26.64 -27.79 27.05
N LEU A 35 -25.65 -28.52 27.61
CA LEU A 35 -25.13 -29.78 27.13
C LEU A 35 -26.18 -30.90 27.16
N LEU A 36 -26.30 -31.64 26.07
CA LEU A 36 -26.86 -32.97 26.07
C LEU A 36 -25.79 -33.97 25.56
N ALA A 37 -25.40 -34.85 26.47
CA ALA A 37 -24.53 -35.97 26.19
C ALA A 37 -25.36 -37.18 25.76
N ALA A 38 -24.93 -37.87 24.70
CA ALA A 38 -25.32 -39.25 24.50
C ALA A 38 -24.35 -40.03 23.59
N GLY A 39 -23.76 -41.10 24.12
CA GLY A 39 -23.61 -42.39 23.46
C GLY A 39 -22.35 -42.66 22.64
N LEU A 40 -21.33 -43.26 23.25
CA LEU A 40 -20.41 -44.19 22.56
C LEU A 40 -21.15 -45.48 22.21
N PRO A 41 -20.86 -46.14 21.07
CA PRO A 41 -19.94 -47.24 21.12
C PRO A 41 -19.16 -47.55 19.81
N GLY A 42 -18.11 -48.33 19.94
CA GLY A 42 -17.60 -49.15 18.84
C GLY A 42 -16.13 -48.92 18.50
N THR A 43 -15.26 -49.67 19.15
CA THR A 43 -13.89 -49.91 18.71
C THR A 43 -13.87 -50.59 17.35
N ALA A 44 -13.44 -49.85 16.31
CA ALA A 44 -13.08 -50.43 15.04
C ALA A 44 -11.55 -50.54 14.97
N SER A 45 -11.08 -51.75 14.78
CA SER A 45 -9.69 -52.14 14.55
C SER A 45 -9.06 -51.34 13.41
N ALA A 46 -7.91 -50.72 13.69
CA ALA A 46 -7.14 -50.01 12.68
C ALA A 46 -6.58 -51.00 11.64
N ALA A 47 -7.01 -50.84 10.41
CA ALA A 47 -6.35 -51.43 9.25
C ALA A 47 -5.00 -50.72 8.98
N PRO A 48 -3.97 -51.38 8.42
CA PRO A 48 -2.65 -50.82 8.27
C PRO A 48 -2.64 -49.63 7.29
N ASP A 49 -1.98 -48.58 7.72
CA ASP A 49 -1.74 -47.29 7.06
C ASP A 49 -1.10 -47.49 5.66
N HIS A 50 -1.92 -47.42 4.63
CA HIS A 50 -1.44 -47.12 3.29
C HIS A 50 -1.00 -45.66 3.29
N ARG A 51 0.29 -45.40 3.45
CA ARG A 51 0.90 -44.08 3.21
C ARG A 51 0.51 -43.61 1.81
N GLY A 52 -0.66 -43.01 1.72
CA GLY A 52 -1.16 -42.42 0.51
C GLY A 52 -0.20 -41.29 0.10
N ARG A 53 0.29 -41.33 -1.15
CA ARG A 53 1.01 -40.17 -1.74
C ARG A 53 0.14 -38.95 -1.52
N PRO A 54 0.72 -37.81 -1.07
CA PRO A 54 -0.05 -36.61 -0.84
C PRO A 54 -0.85 -36.27 -2.09
N ARG A 55 -2.15 -36.04 -1.92
CA ARG A 55 -3.07 -35.73 -3.01
C ARG A 55 -2.53 -34.56 -3.82
N ARG A 56 -2.33 -34.75 -5.12
CA ARG A 56 -1.84 -33.70 -6.00
C ARG A 56 -2.91 -32.60 -6.10
N LEU A 57 -2.57 -31.37 -5.70
CA LEU A 57 -3.42 -30.21 -5.88
C LEU A 57 -3.50 -29.86 -7.37
N ARG A 58 -4.63 -29.32 -7.78
CA ARG A 58 -4.86 -28.85 -9.15
C ARG A 58 -4.89 -27.32 -9.17
N GLY A 59 -4.34 -26.73 -10.20
CA GLY A 59 -4.49 -25.31 -10.47
C GLY A 59 -5.78 -25.01 -11.22
N GLY A 60 -6.12 -23.73 -11.29
CA GLY A 60 -7.38 -23.25 -11.83
C GLY A 60 -8.54 -23.42 -10.87
N GLY A 61 -9.72 -23.12 -11.33
CA GLY A 61 -10.96 -23.25 -10.59
C GLY A 61 -11.74 -21.96 -10.49
N ASP A 62 -12.81 -22.02 -9.75
CA ASP A 62 -13.70 -20.90 -9.44
C ASP A 62 -12.99 -19.84 -8.57
N LEU A 63 -13.27 -18.55 -8.76
CA LEU A 63 -12.62 -17.44 -8.05
C LEU A 63 -13.27 -17.10 -6.69
N GLY A 64 -14.39 -17.73 -6.34
CA GLY A 64 -15.08 -17.57 -5.07
C GLY A 64 -16.19 -16.52 -5.04
N PRO A 65 -16.99 -16.55 -3.97
CA PRO A 65 -18.23 -15.76 -3.91
C PRO A 65 -18.00 -14.25 -3.82
N ASN A 66 -16.83 -13.83 -3.35
CA ASN A 66 -16.47 -12.41 -3.22
C ASN A 66 -15.73 -11.86 -4.45
N VAL A 67 -15.61 -12.65 -5.51
CA VAL A 67 -15.17 -12.19 -6.84
C VAL A 67 -16.40 -12.07 -7.72
N LEU A 68 -16.86 -10.86 -7.94
CA LEU A 68 -18.05 -10.54 -8.73
C LEU A 68 -17.61 -10.23 -10.16
N VAL A 69 -18.07 -11.03 -11.12
CA VAL A 69 -17.69 -10.88 -12.53
C VAL A 69 -18.87 -10.39 -13.33
N PHE A 70 -18.68 -9.26 -13.99
CA PHE A 70 -19.70 -8.62 -14.83
C PHE A 70 -19.28 -8.67 -16.30
N ASP A 71 -20.24 -8.84 -17.17
CA ASP A 71 -20.08 -8.56 -18.59
C ASP A 71 -21.04 -7.44 -19.03
N PRO A 72 -20.87 -6.84 -20.22
CA PRO A 72 -21.72 -5.73 -20.64
C PRO A 72 -23.22 -6.07 -20.73
N ALA A 73 -23.57 -7.34 -20.82
CA ALA A 73 -24.96 -7.80 -20.85
C ALA A 73 -25.54 -8.10 -19.46
N THR A 74 -24.72 -8.05 -18.41
CA THR A 74 -25.18 -8.26 -17.03
C THR A 74 -26.21 -7.19 -16.66
N ARG A 75 -27.37 -7.62 -16.17
CA ARG A 75 -28.38 -6.70 -15.64
C ARG A 75 -28.06 -6.36 -14.18
N ASN A 76 -28.53 -5.20 -13.73
CA ASN A 76 -28.43 -4.77 -12.33
C ASN A 76 -26.98 -4.66 -11.79
N ILE A 77 -26.01 -4.33 -12.66
CA ILE A 77 -24.62 -4.11 -12.21
C ILE A 77 -24.58 -3.02 -11.16
N GLN A 78 -25.24 -1.88 -11.39
CA GLN A 78 -25.26 -0.75 -10.46
C GLN A 78 -25.80 -1.15 -9.08
N GLU A 79 -26.90 -1.88 -9.03
CA GLU A 79 -27.49 -2.36 -7.77
C GLU A 79 -26.49 -3.21 -6.97
N THR A 80 -25.76 -4.11 -7.65
CA THR A 80 -24.72 -4.93 -7.00
C THR A 80 -23.53 -4.09 -6.52
N LEU A 81 -23.11 -3.08 -7.30
CA LEU A 81 -22.05 -2.15 -6.89
C LEU A 81 -22.47 -1.36 -5.65
N ASP A 82 -23.71 -0.86 -5.63
CA ASP A 82 -24.28 -0.09 -4.52
C ASP A 82 -24.40 -0.95 -3.25
N GLU A 83 -24.78 -2.23 -3.36
CA GLU A 83 -24.82 -3.15 -2.24
C GLU A 83 -23.43 -3.42 -1.64
N VAL A 84 -22.41 -3.60 -2.49
CA VAL A 84 -21.03 -3.79 -2.01
C VAL A 84 -20.54 -2.51 -1.34
N PHE A 85 -20.78 -1.36 -1.97
CA PHE A 85 -20.38 -0.06 -1.41
C PHE A 85 -21.03 0.20 -0.06
N ALA A 86 -22.34 0.03 0.06
CA ALA A 86 -23.07 0.24 1.30
C ALA A 86 -22.53 -0.61 2.48
N ARG A 87 -21.97 -1.79 2.20
CA ARG A 87 -21.31 -2.63 3.22
C ARG A 87 -19.90 -2.19 3.54
N GLN A 88 -19.18 -1.58 2.59
CA GLN A 88 -17.74 -1.35 2.66
C GLN A 88 -17.37 0.13 2.80
N GLU A 89 -18.30 1.07 2.67
CA GLU A 89 -18.02 2.51 2.67
C GLU A 89 -17.27 2.94 3.93
N SER A 90 -17.74 2.53 5.11
CA SER A 90 -17.19 2.89 6.42
C SER A 90 -16.60 1.70 7.18
N ASP A 91 -16.54 0.50 6.57
CA ASP A 91 -16.12 -0.74 7.23
C ASP A 91 -14.58 -0.87 7.24
N GLN A 92 -13.91 0.11 7.86
CA GLN A 92 -12.46 0.26 7.85
C GLN A 92 -11.71 -0.95 8.41
N PHE A 93 -12.28 -1.67 9.36
CA PHE A 93 -11.65 -2.80 10.03
C PHE A 93 -12.44 -4.11 9.93
N GLY A 94 -13.49 -4.12 9.13
CA GLY A 94 -14.35 -5.28 8.96
C GLY A 94 -13.72 -6.43 8.16
N PRO A 95 -14.39 -7.58 8.16
CA PRO A 95 -13.91 -8.78 7.49
C PRO A 95 -14.19 -8.81 5.98
N GLY A 96 -15.04 -7.91 5.46
CA GLY A 96 -15.43 -7.86 4.05
C GLY A 96 -14.24 -7.65 3.11
N ARG A 97 -14.18 -8.43 2.03
CA ARG A 97 -13.16 -8.34 0.99
C ARG A 97 -13.82 -8.64 -0.34
N TYR A 98 -13.72 -7.74 -1.33
CA TYR A 98 -14.40 -7.87 -2.61
C TYR A 98 -13.47 -7.55 -3.79
N GLN A 99 -13.63 -8.34 -4.86
CA GLN A 99 -13.03 -8.07 -6.16
C GLN A 99 -14.13 -7.95 -7.20
N LEU A 100 -14.26 -6.78 -7.80
CA LEU A 100 -15.18 -6.49 -8.90
C LEU A 100 -14.41 -6.63 -10.22
N LEU A 101 -14.80 -7.55 -11.08
CA LEU A 101 -14.13 -7.83 -12.35
C LEU A 101 -15.08 -7.53 -13.51
N LEU A 102 -14.65 -6.68 -14.43
CA LEU A 102 -15.40 -6.34 -15.63
C LEU A 102 -14.76 -7.00 -16.85
N LYS A 103 -15.51 -7.83 -17.57
CA LYS A 103 -15.07 -8.41 -18.84
C LYS A 103 -14.84 -7.31 -19.90
N PRO A 104 -14.03 -7.56 -20.92
CA PRO A 104 -13.88 -6.62 -22.03
C PRO A 104 -15.22 -6.17 -22.62
N GLY A 105 -15.35 -4.86 -22.89
CA GLY A 105 -16.54 -4.25 -23.45
C GLY A 105 -16.84 -2.87 -22.87
N ALA A 106 -17.96 -2.27 -23.28
CA ALA A 106 -18.40 -0.96 -22.83
C ALA A 106 -19.55 -1.08 -21.83
N TYR A 107 -19.44 -0.38 -20.72
CA TYR A 107 -20.45 -0.30 -19.65
C TYR A 107 -20.97 1.12 -19.57
N HIS A 108 -22.28 1.31 -19.59
CA HIS A 108 -22.89 2.63 -19.64
C HIS A 108 -23.69 2.96 -18.39
N GLY A 109 -23.56 4.20 -17.93
CA GLY A 109 -24.34 4.74 -16.82
C GLY A 109 -23.96 4.17 -15.45
N LEU A 110 -22.73 3.65 -15.29
CA LEU A 110 -22.26 3.14 -14.02
C LEU A 110 -21.59 4.26 -13.19
N ASN A 111 -21.88 4.27 -11.91
CA ASN A 111 -21.13 4.98 -10.87
C ASN A 111 -20.61 3.96 -9.85
N ALA A 112 -19.39 3.48 -10.06
CA ALA A 112 -18.76 2.51 -9.16
C ALA A 112 -18.13 3.23 -7.98
N GLN A 113 -18.84 3.35 -6.87
CA GLN A 113 -18.28 3.84 -5.62
C GLN A 113 -17.50 2.72 -4.93
N ILE A 114 -16.26 3.01 -4.50
CA ILE A 114 -15.34 2.01 -3.98
C ILE A 114 -15.12 2.24 -2.48
N GLY A 115 -15.54 1.28 -1.67
CA GLY A 115 -15.36 1.25 -0.22
C GLY A 115 -14.08 0.49 0.20
N PHE A 116 -13.93 0.29 1.50
CA PHE A 116 -12.78 -0.44 2.07
C PHE A 116 -12.69 -1.86 1.53
N TYR A 117 -11.47 -2.35 1.33
CA TYR A 117 -11.14 -3.70 0.85
C TYR A 117 -11.87 -4.12 -0.42
N THR A 118 -12.20 -3.14 -1.25
CA THR A 118 -12.85 -3.35 -2.54
C THR A 118 -11.89 -2.94 -3.66
N SER A 119 -11.67 -3.87 -4.59
CA SER A 119 -10.91 -3.65 -5.82
C SER A 119 -11.83 -3.74 -7.03
N ILE A 120 -11.70 -2.81 -7.98
CA ILE A 120 -12.36 -2.88 -9.29
C ILE A 120 -11.32 -3.03 -10.39
N SER A 121 -11.50 -3.97 -11.30
CA SER A 121 -10.52 -4.22 -12.36
C SER A 121 -11.17 -4.67 -13.67
N GLY A 122 -10.60 -4.23 -14.78
CA GLY A 122 -10.91 -4.76 -16.11
C GLY A 122 -10.17 -6.07 -16.40
N LEU A 123 -10.84 -6.97 -17.09
CA LEU A 123 -10.28 -8.26 -17.53
C LEU A 123 -9.74 -8.20 -18.97
N GLY A 124 -9.47 -7.02 -19.49
CA GLY A 124 -8.77 -6.83 -20.76
C GLY A 124 -7.26 -7.01 -20.63
N LEU A 125 -6.57 -7.23 -21.74
CA LEU A 125 -5.10 -7.16 -21.79
C LEU A 125 -4.62 -5.71 -21.79
N SER A 126 -5.42 -4.80 -22.35
CA SER A 126 -5.24 -3.35 -22.27
C SER A 126 -6.34 -2.73 -21.39
N PRO A 127 -6.07 -1.62 -20.69
CA PRO A 127 -7.13 -0.84 -20.03
C PRO A 127 -8.29 -0.46 -20.96
N ASP A 128 -7.99 -0.15 -22.21
CA ASP A 128 -8.99 0.26 -23.20
C ASP A 128 -9.91 -0.86 -23.69
N ASP A 129 -9.59 -2.12 -23.36
CA ASP A 129 -10.47 -3.24 -23.67
C ASP A 129 -11.76 -3.23 -22.81
N THR A 130 -11.73 -2.54 -21.67
CA THR A 130 -12.84 -2.44 -20.71
C THR A 130 -13.10 -0.97 -20.42
N THR A 131 -14.21 -0.42 -20.91
CA THR A 131 -14.51 1.01 -20.75
C THR A 131 -15.78 1.22 -19.96
N ILE A 132 -15.72 2.01 -18.89
CA ILE A 132 -16.88 2.53 -18.16
C ILE A 132 -17.20 3.93 -18.67
N HIS A 133 -18.37 4.10 -19.30
CA HIS A 133 -18.99 5.39 -19.55
C HIS A 133 -19.80 5.77 -18.30
N GLY A 134 -19.15 6.42 -17.37
CA GLY A 134 -19.59 6.65 -16.00
C GLY A 134 -18.40 7.02 -15.12
N ASP A 135 -18.51 6.78 -13.82
CA ASP A 135 -17.47 7.17 -12.86
C ASP A 135 -16.99 5.99 -12.02
N ILE A 136 -15.74 6.04 -11.60
CA ILE A 136 -15.20 5.21 -10.51
C ILE A 136 -14.82 6.16 -9.39
N THR A 137 -15.62 6.18 -8.33
CA THR A 137 -15.57 7.23 -7.33
C THR A 137 -15.08 6.71 -5.98
N VAL A 138 -14.16 7.47 -5.39
CA VAL A 138 -13.92 7.46 -3.95
C VAL A 138 -14.10 8.88 -3.44
N ASP A 139 -14.97 9.03 -2.46
CA ASP A 139 -15.17 10.29 -1.73
C ASP A 139 -15.13 10.02 -0.21
N ALA A 140 -15.21 11.07 0.58
CA ALA A 140 -15.05 11.01 2.03
C ALA A 140 -16.33 11.39 2.80
N GLY A 141 -17.51 11.18 2.20
CA GLY A 141 -18.80 11.47 2.86
C GLY A 141 -19.01 10.72 4.18
N TRP A 142 -18.49 9.51 4.28
CA TRP A 142 -18.55 8.68 5.49
C TRP A 142 -17.75 9.27 6.69
N PHE A 143 -16.79 10.17 6.42
CA PHE A 143 -15.91 10.76 7.43
C PHE A 143 -15.87 12.29 7.31
N ASP A 144 -17.03 12.90 7.16
CA ASP A 144 -17.25 14.35 7.14
C ASP A 144 -16.33 15.12 6.15
N GLY A 145 -16.09 14.55 4.98
CA GLY A 145 -15.25 15.12 3.95
C GLY A 145 -13.74 14.95 4.17
N ASN A 146 -13.31 14.16 5.15
CA ASN A 146 -11.92 13.87 5.45
C ASN A 146 -11.47 12.56 4.78
N ALA A 147 -10.63 12.65 3.75
CA ALA A 147 -10.14 11.51 2.99
C ALA A 147 -8.87 10.85 3.58
N THR A 148 -8.33 11.34 4.70
CA THR A 148 -7.08 10.80 5.28
C THR A 148 -7.18 9.34 5.73
N GLN A 149 -8.39 8.78 5.83
CA GLN A 149 -8.61 7.39 6.18
C GLN A 149 -9.20 6.56 5.03
N ASN A 150 -9.19 7.05 3.79
CA ASN A 150 -9.70 6.32 2.63
C ASN A 150 -8.68 5.27 2.09
N PHE A 151 -8.32 4.32 2.94
CA PHE A 151 -7.36 3.25 2.67
C PHE A 151 -7.97 2.06 1.94
N TRP A 152 -7.13 1.12 1.48
CA TRP A 152 -7.45 -0.23 1.00
C TRP A 152 -8.56 -0.28 -0.05
N ARG A 153 -8.39 0.52 -1.11
CA ARG A 153 -9.26 0.58 -2.29
C ARG A 153 -8.41 0.55 -3.54
N SER A 154 -8.84 -0.07 -4.61
CA SER A 154 -8.07 -0.03 -5.84
C SER A 154 -8.94 0.04 -7.09
N ALA A 155 -8.40 0.71 -8.11
CA ALA A 155 -8.92 0.69 -9.47
C ALA A 155 -7.77 0.31 -10.42
N GLU A 156 -7.99 -0.73 -11.23
CA GLU A 156 -6.92 -1.30 -12.05
C GLU A 156 -7.40 -1.75 -13.43
N ASN A 157 -6.56 -1.50 -14.45
CA ASN A 157 -6.66 -2.09 -15.77
C ASN A 157 -8.00 -1.87 -16.48
N LEU A 158 -8.52 -0.64 -16.46
CA LEU A 158 -9.73 -0.25 -17.20
C LEU A 158 -9.73 1.22 -17.59
N ALA A 159 -10.59 1.58 -18.55
CA ALA A 159 -10.80 2.94 -19.00
C ALA A 159 -12.08 3.53 -18.40
N VAL A 160 -12.07 4.84 -18.12
CA VAL A 160 -13.20 5.61 -17.61
C VAL A 160 -13.43 6.82 -18.49
N VAL A 161 -14.68 7.02 -18.90
CA VAL A 161 -15.18 8.24 -19.56
C VAL A 161 -16.11 8.91 -18.56
N PRO A 162 -15.61 9.87 -17.75
CA PRO A 162 -16.39 10.46 -16.67
C PRO A 162 -17.61 11.23 -17.18
N VAL A 163 -18.75 11.11 -16.48
CA VAL A 163 -20.03 11.74 -16.89
C VAL A 163 -19.88 13.25 -17.05
N ASN A 164 -19.20 13.90 -16.09
CA ASN A 164 -19.00 15.35 -16.08
C ASN A 164 -17.56 15.76 -16.47
N GLY A 165 -16.86 14.89 -17.19
CA GLY A 165 -15.49 15.14 -17.63
C GLY A 165 -14.42 14.98 -16.54
N THR A 166 -14.79 14.74 -15.28
CA THR A 166 -13.85 14.60 -14.15
C THR A 166 -14.20 13.39 -13.30
N ASN A 167 -13.27 12.46 -13.16
CA ASN A 167 -13.37 11.34 -12.21
C ASN A 167 -12.78 11.73 -10.86
N ARG A 168 -13.42 11.33 -9.74
CA ARG A 168 -12.94 11.59 -8.37
C ARG A 168 -12.31 10.33 -7.76
N TRP A 169 -11.09 10.49 -7.26
CA TRP A 169 -10.35 9.43 -6.58
C TRP A 169 -9.69 9.98 -5.30
N ALA A 170 -10.52 10.31 -4.28
CA ALA A 170 -10.09 10.91 -3.02
C ALA A 170 -9.66 9.84 -2.02
N VAL A 171 -8.44 9.37 -2.16
CA VAL A 171 -7.89 8.26 -1.37
C VAL A 171 -6.74 8.71 -0.48
N ALA A 172 -6.34 7.80 0.40
CA ALA A 172 -5.12 7.86 1.19
C ALA A 172 -4.17 6.70 0.82
N GLN A 173 -3.30 6.30 1.73
CA GLN A 173 -2.32 5.23 1.55
C GLN A 173 -2.99 3.88 1.19
N ALA A 174 -2.24 2.99 0.58
CA ALA A 174 -2.71 1.65 0.19
C ALA A 174 -3.93 1.63 -0.75
N ALA A 175 -4.00 2.62 -1.64
CA ALA A 175 -5.07 2.75 -2.62
C ALA A 175 -4.52 2.92 -4.05
N PRO A 176 -4.00 1.85 -4.66
CA PRO A 176 -3.36 1.93 -5.97
C PRO A 176 -4.37 2.24 -7.08
N PHE A 177 -3.95 3.18 -7.95
CA PHE A 177 -4.59 3.49 -9.22
C PHE A 177 -3.62 3.08 -10.33
N ARG A 178 -3.79 1.85 -10.86
CA ARG A 178 -2.83 1.25 -11.79
C ARG A 178 -3.45 0.90 -13.13
N ARG A 179 -2.70 1.18 -14.20
CA ARG A 179 -3.14 0.80 -15.56
C ARG A 179 -4.54 1.31 -15.85
N MET A 180 -4.81 2.55 -15.47
CA MET A 180 -6.08 3.22 -15.72
C MET A 180 -5.96 4.17 -16.91
N HIS A 181 -7.01 4.27 -17.69
CA HIS A 181 -7.15 5.31 -18.69
C HIS A 181 -8.34 6.22 -18.35
N VAL A 182 -8.09 7.38 -17.80
CA VAL A 182 -9.14 8.39 -17.57
C VAL A 182 -9.23 9.31 -18.79
N ARG A 183 -10.33 9.21 -19.51
CA ARG A 183 -10.60 10.06 -20.69
C ARG A 183 -11.28 11.36 -20.24
N GLY A 184 -10.60 12.12 -19.42
CA GLY A 184 -11.04 13.35 -18.78
C GLY A 184 -10.05 13.77 -17.71
N ASP A 185 -10.50 14.63 -16.79
CA ASP A 185 -9.74 15.07 -15.64
C ASP A 185 -9.80 14.05 -14.49
N LEU A 186 -8.84 14.13 -13.58
CA LEU A 186 -8.80 13.33 -12.35
C LEU A 186 -8.66 14.24 -11.14
N ASN A 187 -9.69 14.25 -10.27
CA ASN A 187 -9.69 14.96 -9.00
C ASN A 187 -9.31 13.98 -7.88
N LEU A 188 -8.23 14.29 -7.16
CA LEU A 188 -7.70 13.46 -6.07
C LEU A 188 -8.17 13.90 -4.68
N ALA A 189 -8.91 15.01 -4.58
CA ALA A 189 -9.41 15.53 -3.32
C ALA A 189 -10.88 15.13 -3.06
N PRO A 190 -11.29 15.04 -1.78
CA PRO A 190 -12.69 14.86 -1.43
C PRO A 190 -13.52 16.08 -1.82
N ASP A 191 -14.84 15.92 -1.84
CA ASP A 191 -15.74 17.04 -2.01
C ASP A 191 -15.55 18.07 -0.89
N GLY A 192 -15.61 19.37 -1.25
CA GLY A 192 -15.30 20.44 -0.31
C GLY A 192 -13.81 20.60 0.06
N TYR A 193 -12.90 19.82 -0.56
CA TYR A 193 -11.45 19.90 -0.37
C TYR A 193 -10.98 19.73 1.08
N GLY A 194 -11.64 18.84 1.83
CA GLY A 194 -11.20 18.44 3.18
C GLY A 194 -9.82 17.77 3.17
N TRP A 195 -9.36 17.36 4.33
CA TRP A 195 -8.03 16.76 4.50
C TRP A 195 -7.81 15.51 3.63
N ALA A 196 -6.60 15.37 3.08
CA ALA A 196 -6.20 14.21 2.28
C ALA A 196 -4.69 13.98 2.41
N SER A 197 -4.27 12.75 2.64
CA SER A 197 -2.92 12.41 3.12
C SER A 197 -1.97 11.82 2.07
N GLY A 198 -2.43 11.62 0.84
CA GLY A 198 -1.57 11.15 -0.25
C GLY A 198 -2.03 9.83 -0.87
N GLY A 199 -1.43 9.49 -1.99
CA GLY A 199 -1.77 8.27 -2.72
C GLY A 199 -0.78 7.95 -3.85
N TYR A 200 -1.22 7.11 -4.78
CA TYR A 200 -0.35 6.49 -5.76
C TYR A 200 -1.02 6.26 -7.11
N ILE A 201 -0.35 6.66 -8.18
CA ILE A 201 -0.71 6.38 -9.57
C ILE A 201 0.46 5.71 -10.29
N ALA A 202 0.21 4.64 -11.06
CA ALA A 202 1.23 4.00 -11.88
C ALA A 202 0.67 3.44 -13.19
N ASP A 203 1.50 3.44 -14.23
CA ASP A 203 1.18 2.86 -15.55
C ASP A 203 -0.19 3.33 -16.10
N SER A 204 -0.57 4.57 -15.77
CA SER A 204 -1.90 5.14 -16.05
C SER A 204 -1.81 6.34 -16.99
N ARG A 205 -2.86 6.53 -17.77
CA ARG A 205 -3.02 7.67 -18.66
C ARG A 205 -4.23 8.50 -18.21
N ILE A 206 -4.03 9.77 -18.00
CA ILE A 206 -5.06 10.76 -17.73
C ILE A 206 -5.01 11.78 -18.86
N ASP A 207 -6.02 11.79 -19.75
CA ASP A 207 -6.02 12.65 -20.93
C ASP A 207 -6.14 14.14 -20.56
N GLY A 208 -6.83 14.44 -19.48
CA GLY A 208 -6.98 15.78 -18.92
C GLY A 208 -5.96 16.08 -17.82
N THR A 209 -6.37 16.93 -16.91
CA THR A 209 -5.56 17.45 -15.81
C THR A 209 -5.80 16.65 -14.53
N VAL A 210 -4.72 16.36 -13.81
CA VAL A 210 -4.80 15.82 -12.45
C VAL A 210 -4.81 16.97 -11.45
N GLY A 211 -5.83 17.01 -10.59
CA GLY A 211 -5.98 17.99 -9.51
C GLY A 211 -5.79 17.32 -8.14
N PRO A 212 -4.61 17.45 -7.49
CA PRO A 212 -4.40 16.92 -6.15
C PRO A 212 -5.10 17.76 -5.06
N TYR A 213 -5.25 19.04 -5.26
CA TYR A 213 -5.87 20.06 -4.39
C TYR A 213 -5.39 19.98 -2.94
N SER A 214 -6.14 19.32 -2.04
CA SER A 214 -5.80 19.19 -0.62
C SER A 214 -4.88 18.01 -0.29
N GLN A 215 -4.49 17.20 -1.27
CA GLN A 215 -3.56 16.10 -1.04
C GLN A 215 -2.19 16.63 -0.57
N GLN A 216 -1.77 16.18 0.61
CA GLN A 216 -0.52 16.59 1.23
C GLN A 216 0.71 16.15 0.44
N GLN A 217 0.68 14.93 -0.07
CA GLN A 217 1.71 14.33 -0.90
C GLN A 217 1.09 13.38 -1.93
N TRP A 218 1.83 13.10 -3.00
CA TRP A 218 1.40 12.14 -4.02
C TRP A 218 2.58 11.58 -4.81
N TYR A 219 2.50 10.32 -5.17
CA TYR A 219 3.48 9.71 -6.05
C TYR A 219 2.85 9.19 -7.34
N THR A 220 3.42 9.61 -8.46
CA THR A 220 3.03 9.14 -9.80
C THR A 220 4.25 8.61 -10.55
N ARG A 221 4.17 7.41 -11.11
CA ARG A 221 5.26 6.85 -11.90
C ARG A 221 4.80 6.22 -13.21
N ASP A 222 5.70 6.23 -14.21
CA ASP A 222 5.55 5.53 -15.49
C ASP A 222 4.18 5.75 -16.15
N SER A 223 3.67 6.96 -16.09
CA SER A 223 2.32 7.36 -16.51
C SER A 223 2.37 8.49 -17.53
N ALA A 224 1.21 8.85 -18.09
CA ALA A 224 1.05 10.02 -18.94
C ALA A 224 -0.12 10.86 -18.42
N VAL A 225 0.08 12.17 -18.26
CA VAL A 225 -0.94 13.12 -17.79
C VAL A 225 -1.02 14.31 -18.74
N GLY A 226 -2.23 14.85 -19.00
CA GLY A 226 -2.40 16.07 -19.77
C GLY A 226 -1.92 17.32 -19.02
N GLY A 227 -2.00 17.30 -17.69
CA GLY A 227 -1.51 18.37 -16.83
C GLY A 227 -1.58 18.01 -15.35
N TRP A 228 -1.04 18.92 -14.50
CA TRP A 228 -1.09 18.81 -13.04
C TRP A 228 -1.26 20.22 -12.44
N THR A 229 -2.22 20.43 -11.51
CA THR A 229 -2.62 21.80 -11.14
C THR A 229 -1.81 22.42 -10.01
N ASN A 230 -1.62 21.69 -8.90
CA ASN A 230 -1.06 22.27 -7.67
C ASN A 230 -0.29 21.27 -6.82
N ALA A 231 0.23 21.72 -5.70
CA ALA A 231 0.92 20.90 -4.71
C ALA A 231 0.71 21.48 -3.31
N VAL A 232 0.64 20.62 -2.30
CA VAL A 232 0.66 21.05 -0.89
C VAL A 232 2.08 20.91 -0.33
N TRP A 233 2.59 19.70 -0.13
CA TRP A 233 3.92 19.52 0.48
C TRP A 233 4.92 18.74 -0.35
N ASN A 234 4.49 17.68 -1.05
CA ASN A 234 5.42 16.77 -1.73
C ASN A 234 4.75 15.99 -2.87
N MET A 235 4.89 16.49 -4.08
CA MET A 235 4.41 15.81 -5.28
C MET A 235 5.61 15.26 -6.04
N VAL A 236 5.67 13.93 -6.18
CA VAL A 236 6.82 13.22 -6.75
C VAL A 236 6.42 12.48 -8.03
N PHE A 237 7.23 12.65 -9.05
CA PHE A 237 7.02 12.05 -10.37
C PHE A 237 8.27 11.30 -10.80
N SER A 238 8.13 10.10 -11.33
CA SER A 238 9.23 9.40 -12.00
C SER A 238 8.75 8.73 -13.29
N GLY A 239 9.42 9.04 -14.42
CA GLY A 239 9.05 8.49 -15.72
C GLY A 239 7.66 8.90 -16.19
N VAL A 240 7.15 10.06 -15.80
CA VAL A 240 5.81 10.55 -16.16
C VAL A 240 5.90 11.51 -17.34
N GLU A 241 5.13 11.25 -18.39
CA GLU A 241 4.92 12.15 -19.52
C GLU A 241 3.90 13.22 -19.12
N GLY A 242 4.18 14.49 -19.40
CA GLY A 242 3.34 15.62 -19.00
C GLY A 242 3.47 16.03 -17.52
N ALA A 243 4.40 15.43 -16.75
CA ALA A 243 4.67 15.87 -15.38
C ALA A 243 5.14 17.33 -15.32
N PRO A 244 4.87 18.05 -14.21
CA PRO A 244 5.45 19.37 -13.95
C PRO A 244 6.98 19.34 -13.99
N ALA A 245 7.59 20.46 -14.32
CA ALA A 245 9.04 20.62 -14.20
C ALA A 245 9.49 20.45 -12.74
N GLN A 246 10.75 20.05 -12.55
CA GLN A 246 11.38 20.04 -11.23
C GLN A 246 11.45 21.46 -10.65
N THR A 247 10.87 21.70 -9.49
CA THR A 247 10.81 23.02 -8.85
C THR A 247 11.03 23.02 -7.34
N PHE A 248 11.07 21.84 -6.69
CA PHE A 248 11.25 21.78 -5.23
C PHE A 248 12.30 22.79 -4.75
N PRO A 249 12.07 23.63 -3.75
CA PRO A 249 11.05 23.49 -2.70
C PRO A 249 9.72 24.22 -2.97
N ASP A 250 9.60 25.04 -4.01
CA ASP A 250 8.37 25.79 -4.27
C ASP A 250 8.15 26.06 -5.78
N PRO A 251 7.07 25.56 -6.38
CA PRO A 251 6.17 24.49 -5.89
C PRO A 251 6.93 23.21 -5.56
N PRO A 252 6.44 22.39 -4.58
CA PRO A 252 7.18 21.22 -4.10
C PRO A 252 7.05 20.02 -5.06
N TYR A 253 7.50 20.17 -6.28
CA TYR A 253 7.56 19.15 -7.31
C TYR A 253 8.95 18.50 -7.37
N THR A 254 8.98 17.19 -7.21
CA THR A 254 10.17 16.35 -7.44
C THR A 254 9.94 15.53 -8.69
N THR A 255 10.69 15.80 -9.76
CA THR A 255 10.46 15.16 -11.07
C THR A 255 11.72 14.49 -11.58
N LEU A 256 11.71 13.16 -11.64
CA LEU A 256 12.74 12.33 -12.25
C LEU A 256 12.29 11.96 -13.67
N THR A 257 13.16 12.15 -14.65
CA THR A 257 12.86 11.88 -16.07
C THR A 257 12.44 10.43 -16.31
N THR A 258 13.00 9.49 -15.56
CA THR A 258 12.73 8.05 -15.68
C THR A 258 12.62 7.39 -14.31
N THR A 259 11.89 6.29 -14.25
CA THR A 259 11.97 5.35 -13.13
C THR A 259 13.16 4.42 -13.37
N PRO A 260 14.12 4.30 -12.45
CA PRO A 260 15.37 3.56 -12.70
C PRO A 260 15.15 2.12 -13.14
N ARG A 261 14.27 1.43 -12.44
CA ARG A 261 13.81 0.07 -12.76
C ARG A 261 12.36 -0.07 -12.35
N SER A 262 11.52 -0.58 -13.20
CA SER A 262 10.14 -0.89 -12.87
C SER A 262 9.70 -2.22 -13.50
N ARG A 263 8.83 -2.89 -12.80
CA ARG A 263 8.10 -4.05 -13.29
C ARG A 263 6.68 -3.87 -12.80
N GLU A 264 5.72 -3.87 -13.73
CA GLU A 264 4.34 -3.69 -13.33
C GLU A 264 3.80 -4.92 -12.60
N LYS A 265 2.80 -4.70 -11.78
CA LYS A 265 2.10 -5.72 -11.01
C LYS A 265 1.49 -6.77 -11.95
N PRO A 266 1.57 -8.07 -11.65
CA PRO A 266 0.81 -9.09 -12.36
C PRO A 266 -0.70 -8.82 -12.26
N PHE A 267 -1.43 -9.10 -13.33
CA PHE A 267 -2.88 -8.91 -13.35
C PHE A 267 -3.62 -10.03 -14.07
N LEU A 268 -4.86 -10.28 -13.61
CA LEU A 268 -5.76 -11.25 -14.21
C LEU A 268 -6.41 -10.66 -15.45
N TYR A 269 -6.53 -11.46 -16.53
CA TYR A 269 -7.23 -11.06 -17.73
C TYR A 269 -7.88 -12.27 -18.42
N LEU A 270 -8.76 -12.02 -19.39
CA LEU A 270 -9.38 -13.02 -20.24
C LEU A 270 -8.69 -13.11 -21.60
N ASP A 271 -8.36 -14.32 -22.02
CA ASP A 271 -7.93 -14.68 -23.36
C ASP A 271 -9.04 -15.57 -23.97
N GLY A 272 -9.94 -14.95 -24.73
CA GLY A 272 -11.25 -15.52 -24.99
C GLY A 272 -12.02 -15.72 -23.68
N ASP A 273 -12.48 -16.95 -23.42
CA ASP A 273 -13.20 -17.31 -22.18
C ASP A 273 -12.27 -17.87 -21.07
N ARG A 274 -10.95 -17.84 -21.27
CA ARG A 274 -10.00 -18.42 -20.35
C ARG A 274 -9.30 -17.38 -19.49
N TYR A 275 -9.34 -17.53 -18.19
CA TYR A 275 -8.55 -16.70 -17.29
C TYR A 275 -7.07 -16.97 -17.43
N ARG A 276 -6.30 -15.91 -17.51
CA ARG A 276 -4.84 -15.91 -17.53
C ARG A 276 -4.31 -14.82 -16.62
N VAL A 277 -3.08 -14.99 -16.14
CA VAL A 277 -2.36 -13.96 -15.41
C VAL A 277 -1.24 -13.44 -16.30
N PHE A 278 -1.29 -12.14 -16.61
CA PHE A 278 -0.21 -11.48 -17.33
C PHE A 278 0.90 -11.06 -16.37
N LEU A 279 2.13 -11.34 -16.76
CA LEU A 279 3.34 -11.02 -16.01
C LEU A 279 4.15 -9.97 -16.78
N PRO A 280 4.03 -8.68 -16.45
CA PRO A 280 4.75 -7.62 -17.16
C PRO A 280 6.28 -7.80 -17.10
N ALA A 281 6.96 -7.41 -18.16
CA ALA A 281 8.42 -7.45 -18.25
C ALA A 281 9.08 -6.37 -17.39
N LEU A 282 10.33 -6.61 -16.99
CA LEU A 282 11.17 -5.61 -16.35
C LEU A 282 11.52 -4.51 -17.35
N ARG A 283 11.42 -3.25 -16.93
CA ARG A 283 11.85 -2.06 -17.65
C ARG A 283 13.03 -1.40 -16.91
N THR A 284 13.92 -0.80 -17.65
CA THR A 284 15.01 0.02 -17.12
C THR A 284 14.89 1.42 -17.70
N ASN A 285 15.11 2.45 -16.89
CA ASN A 285 14.86 3.84 -17.24
C ASN A 285 13.47 4.02 -17.85
N ALA A 286 12.48 3.49 -17.14
CA ALA A 286 11.09 3.44 -17.60
C ALA A 286 10.48 4.84 -17.69
N ARG A 287 9.63 5.04 -18.69
CA ARG A 287 8.86 6.26 -18.89
C ARG A 287 7.57 5.95 -19.64
N GLY A 288 6.49 6.65 -19.29
CA GLY A 288 5.17 6.46 -19.90
C GLY A 288 4.58 5.07 -19.65
N VAL A 289 3.36 4.88 -20.10
CA VAL A 289 2.58 3.65 -19.88
C VAL A 289 3.15 2.44 -20.64
N THR A 290 2.88 1.23 -20.15
CA THR A 290 3.34 -0.02 -20.81
C THR A 290 2.45 -0.47 -21.95
N TRP A 291 1.22 0.02 -22.01
CA TRP A 291 0.14 -0.44 -22.92
C TRP A 291 -0.22 0.55 -24.03
N GLY A 292 0.38 1.75 -24.04
CA GLY A 292 0.02 2.81 -25.00
C GLY A 292 0.30 2.52 -26.47
N ASN A 293 1.21 1.56 -26.76
CA ASN A 293 1.64 1.21 -28.12
C ASN A 293 1.27 -0.25 -28.50
N GLY A 294 0.12 -0.74 -28.05
CA GLY A 294 -0.38 -2.08 -28.35
C GLY A 294 -0.15 -3.07 -27.18
N THR A 295 0.13 -4.33 -27.51
CA THR A 295 0.28 -5.39 -26.50
C THR A 295 1.47 -5.11 -25.55
N PRO A 296 1.26 -5.07 -24.23
CA PRO A 296 2.34 -4.85 -23.29
C PRO A 296 3.38 -5.97 -23.36
N ARG A 297 4.64 -5.64 -23.09
CA ARG A 297 5.72 -6.64 -23.02
C ARG A 297 5.57 -7.45 -21.74
N GLY A 298 5.62 -8.78 -21.87
CA GLY A 298 5.51 -9.69 -20.74
C GLY A 298 5.29 -11.14 -21.16
N THR A 299 4.87 -11.94 -20.22
CA THR A 299 4.49 -13.35 -20.43
C THR A 299 3.13 -13.61 -19.81
N SER A 300 2.42 -14.58 -20.35
CA SER A 300 1.08 -14.93 -19.89
C SER A 300 1.05 -16.36 -19.38
N LEU A 301 0.52 -16.57 -18.18
CA LEU A 301 0.34 -17.88 -17.58
C LEU A 301 -1.15 -18.24 -17.53
N PRO A 302 -1.53 -19.45 -17.93
CA PRO A 302 -2.92 -19.90 -17.76
C PRO A 302 -3.25 -20.08 -16.28
N LEU A 303 -4.52 -19.88 -15.91
CA LEU A 303 -4.97 -19.97 -14.50
C LEU A 303 -4.71 -21.35 -13.90
N GLU A 304 -4.63 -22.41 -14.72
CA GLU A 304 -4.29 -23.77 -14.31
C GLU A 304 -2.87 -23.92 -13.73
N ARG A 305 -2.01 -22.90 -13.90
CA ARG A 305 -0.70 -22.82 -13.22
C ARG A 305 -0.79 -22.23 -11.82
N PHE A 306 -1.94 -21.75 -11.40
CA PHE A 306 -2.19 -21.15 -10.10
C PHE A 306 -3.09 -22.05 -9.27
N TYR A 307 -2.72 -22.28 -8.02
CA TYR A 307 -3.65 -22.72 -7.01
C TYR A 307 -4.53 -21.56 -6.62
N VAL A 308 -5.83 -21.66 -6.88
CA VAL A 308 -6.84 -20.67 -6.48
C VAL A 308 -7.20 -20.94 -5.03
N ALA A 309 -6.53 -20.22 -4.14
CA ALA A 309 -6.65 -20.38 -2.69
C ALA A 309 -7.96 -19.76 -2.17
N ARG A 310 -8.49 -20.37 -1.12
CA ARG A 310 -9.71 -19.95 -0.42
C ARG A 310 -9.39 -19.55 1.02
N PRO A 311 -10.14 -18.65 1.64
CA PRO A 311 -9.91 -18.22 3.02
C PRO A 311 -9.87 -19.34 4.07
N GLY A 312 -10.41 -20.52 3.79
CA GLY A 312 -10.32 -21.71 4.66
C GLY A 312 -9.10 -22.60 4.44
N ASP A 313 -8.25 -22.29 3.46
CA ASP A 313 -7.06 -23.10 3.17
C ASP A 313 -5.99 -22.88 4.24
N SER A 314 -5.44 -23.98 4.76
CA SER A 314 -4.34 -23.94 5.72
C SER A 314 -3.01 -23.53 5.08
N ALA A 315 -2.08 -22.98 5.86
CA ALA A 315 -0.72 -22.73 5.40
C ALA A 315 -0.02 -23.99 4.86
N ALA A 316 -0.37 -25.18 5.38
CA ALA A 316 0.12 -26.45 4.84
C ALA A 316 -0.36 -26.70 3.42
N THR A 317 -1.63 -26.41 3.10
CA THR A 317 -2.20 -26.52 1.76
C THR A 317 -1.53 -25.52 0.80
N LEU A 318 -1.37 -24.26 1.20
CA LEU A 318 -0.69 -23.25 0.40
C LEU A 318 0.76 -23.66 0.09
N ASN A 319 1.49 -24.14 1.10
CA ASN A 319 2.85 -24.65 0.93
C ASN A 319 2.91 -25.87 0.01
N GLN A 320 1.96 -26.80 0.14
CA GLN A 320 1.86 -27.95 -0.75
C GLN A 320 1.67 -27.54 -2.21
N ALA A 321 0.83 -26.55 -2.47
CA ALA A 321 0.64 -26.00 -3.82
C ALA A 321 1.94 -25.41 -4.39
N LEU A 322 2.65 -24.61 -3.60
CA LEU A 322 3.93 -24.02 -3.96
C LEU A 322 5.01 -25.08 -4.21
N ASP A 323 5.10 -26.10 -3.34
CA ASP A 323 6.07 -27.20 -3.46
C ASP A 323 5.80 -28.07 -4.70
N GLN A 324 4.53 -28.20 -5.13
CA GLN A 324 4.13 -28.86 -6.39
C GLN A 324 4.37 -28.00 -7.64
N GLY A 325 4.81 -26.77 -7.49
CA GLY A 325 5.14 -25.90 -8.60
C GLY A 325 4.02 -25.02 -9.11
N LEU A 326 2.91 -24.95 -8.40
CA LEU A 326 1.86 -23.99 -8.67
C LEU A 326 2.26 -22.60 -8.13
N HIS A 327 1.73 -21.57 -8.74
CA HIS A 327 1.67 -20.21 -8.20
C HIS A 327 0.47 -20.11 -7.24
N LEU A 328 0.32 -19.00 -6.50
CA LEU A 328 -0.86 -18.77 -5.68
C LEU A 328 -1.68 -17.60 -6.26
N LEU A 329 -2.99 -17.78 -6.35
CA LEU A 329 -3.98 -16.72 -6.49
C LEU A 329 -4.82 -16.72 -5.21
N LEU A 330 -4.61 -15.72 -4.35
CA LEU A 330 -5.36 -15.59 -3.10
C LEU A 330 -6.68 -14.88 -3.40
N THR A 331 -7.80 -15.57 -3.22
CA THR A 331 -9.13 -14.97 -3.39
C THR A 331 -9.49 -14.06 -2.22
N PRO A 332 -10.41 -13.08 -2.39
CA PRO A 332 -10.76 -12.14 -1.34
C PRO A 332 -11.23 -12.83 -0.05
N GLY A 333 -10.61 -12.46 1.07
CA GLY A 333 -10.93 -12.95 2.40
C GLY A 333 -9.72 -12.98 3.34
N ILE A 334 -9.90 -13.50 4.53
CA ILE A 334 -8.89 -13.58 5.59
C ILE A 334 -8.39 -15.01 5.72
N TYR A 335 -7.06 -15.18 5.69
CA TYR A 335 -6.34 -16.46 5.75
C TYR A 335 -5.56 -16.52 7.05
N HIS A 336 -5.89 -17.45 7.92
CA HIS A 336 -5.17 -17.73 9.15
C HIS A 336 -4.02 -18.71 8.89
N VAL A 337 -2.80 -18.35 9.26
CA VAL A 337 -1.62 -19.16 8.99
C VAL A 337 -0.90 -19.54 10.29
N ASP A 338 -0.75 -20.84 10.52
CA ASP A 338 -0.08 -21.42 11.70
C ASP A 338 1.42 -21.62 11.50
N ARG A 339 1.90 -21.43 10.30
CA ARG A 339 3.30 -21.52 9.86
C ARG A 339 3.54 -20.65 8.66
N PRO A 340 4.80 -20.29 8.33
CA PRO A 340 5.08 -19.45 7.19
C PRO A 340 4.63 -20.06 5.86
N VAL A 341 4.02 -19.24 5.00
CA VAL A 341 3.90 -19.54 3.57
C VAL A 341 5.30 -19.38 2.95
N ARG A 342 5.84 -20.44 2.35
CA ARG A 342 7.23 -20.50 1.86
C ARG A 342 7.31 -20.42 0.35
N VAL A 343 7.88 -19.36 -0.15
CA VAL A 343 8.12 -19.16 -1.59
C VAL A 343 9.57 -19.52 -1.90
N ASN A 344 9.81 -20.80 -2.24
CA ASN A 344 11.15 -21.36 -2.40
C ASN A 344 11.62 -21.50 -3.85
N ARG A 345 10.75 -21.26 -4.84
CA ARG A 345 11.05 -21.50 -6.25
C ARG A 345 11.16 -20.19 -7.02
N PRO A 346 12.09 -20.08 -7.97
CA PRO A 346 12.18 -18.91 -8.83
C PRO A 346 10.89 -18.72 -9.63
N ASP A 347 10.66 -17.48 -10.06
CA ASP A 347 9.53 -17.06 -10.89
C ASP A 347 8.14 -17.36 -10.28
N THR A 348 8.08 -17.66 -8.98
CA THR A 348 6.80 -17.88 -8.30
C THR A 348 6.02 -16.57 -8.17
N VAL A 349 4.73 -16.64 -8.48
CA VAL A 349 3.79 -15.53 -8.33
C VAL A 349 2.86 -15.83 -7.16
N VAL A 350 2.73 -14.87 -6.25
CA VAL A 350 1.66 -14.81 -5.24
C VAL A 350 0.86 -13.55 -5.53
N LEU A 351 -0.32 -13.71 -6.08
CA LEU A 351 -1.23 -12.62 -6.45
C LEU A 351 -2.48 -12.67 -5.57
N GLY A 352 -2.74 -11.59 -4.85
CA GLY A 352 -3.99 -11.40 -4.10
C GLY A 352 -5.00 -10.60 -4.91
N LEU A 353 -6.27 -10.94 -4.73
CA LEU A 353 -7.43 -10.21 -5.24
C LEU A 353 -8.20 -9.61 -4.06
N GLY A 354 -8.75 -8.41 -4.22
CA GLY A 354 -9.64 -7.77 -3.25
C GLY A 354 -9.07 -7.71 -1.83
N TYR A 355 -7.78 -7.38 -1.72
CA TYR A 355 -7.08 -7.26 -0.42
C TYR A 355 -7.08 -8.55 0.42
N ALA A 356 -6.96 -9.72 -0.20
CA ALA A 356 -6.76 -10.97 0.53
C ALA A 356 -5.73 -10.78 1.65
N THR A 357 -6.08 -11.19 2.88
CA THR A 357 -5.31 -10.84 4.09
C THR A 357 -4.76 -12.10 4.75
N LEU A 358 -3.46 -12.14 5.05
CA LEU A 358 -2.80 -13.22 5.81
C LEU A 358 -2.65 -12.79 7.28
N ILE A 359 -3.03 -13.64 8.22
CA ILE A 359 -2.85 -13.42 9.68
C ILE A 359 -2.05 -14.58 10.27
N PRO A 360 -0.83 -14.35 10.81
CA PRO A 360 -0.07 -15.37 11.54
C PRO A 360 -0.58 -15.52 12.97
N ASP A 361 -1.26 -16.64 13.28
CA ASP A 361 -1.92 -16.83 14.57
C ASP A 361 -0.98 -17.08 15.76
N ASN A 362 0.17 -17.73 15.50
CA ASN A 362 1.04 -18.27 16.55
C ASN A 362 2.37 -17.50 16.69
N GLY A 363 2.44 -16.23 16.28
CA GLY A 363 3.67 -15.44 16.28
C GLY A 363 4.72 -15.92 15.28
N VAL A 364 4.29 -16.61 14.22
CA VAL A 364 5.16 -17.03 13.12
C VAL A 364 5.30 -15.92 12.09
N THR A 365 6.31 -16.01 11.24
CA THR A 365 6.39 -15.19 10.02
C THR A 365 5.26 -15.59 9.07
N ALA A 366 4.47 -14.62 8.57
CA ALA A 366 3.36 -14.94 7.67
C ALA A 366 3.85 -15.49 6.33
N MET A 367 4.89 -14.86 5.75
CA MET A 367 5.46 -15.31 4.48
C MET A 367 6.98 -15.17 4.45
N ARG A 368 7.66 -16.17 3.89
CA ARG A 368 9.11 -16.18 3.64
C ARG A 368 9.42 -16.45 2.19
N VAL A 369 10.29 -15.64 1.61
CA VAL A 369 10.80 -15.82 0.26
C VAL A 369 12.26 -16.26 0.34
N ALA A 370 12.62 -17.33 -0.37
CA ALA A 370 14.00 -17.78 -0.47
C ALA A 370 14.85 -16.83 -1.34
N ASP A 371 16.16 -17.02 -1.33
CA ASP A 371 17.11 -16.26 -2.17
C ASP A 371 17.08 -16.79 -3.62
N VAL A 372 15.98 -16.54 -4.34
CA VAL A 372 15.69 -17.05 -5.69
C VAL A 372 15.18 -15.93 -6.61
N ASP A 373 15.43 -16.09 -7.93
CA ASP A 373 15.09 -15.07 -8.92
C ASP A 373 13.59 -14.94 -9.16
N GLY A 374 13.13 -13.73 -9.48
CA GLY A 374 11.88 -13.45 -10.18
C GLY A 374 10.59 -13.66 -9.41
N VAL A 375 10.65 -13.87 -8.10
CA VAL A 375 9.45 -13.96 -7.26
C VAL A 375 8.66 -12.67 -7.33
N ARG A 376 7.33 -12.78 -7.46
CA ARG A 376 6.40 -11.66 -7.49
C ARG A 376 5.36 -11.81 -6.39
N LEU A 377 5.44 -10.94 -5.41
CA LEU A 377 4.43 -10.79 -4.36
C LEU A 377 3.57 -9.58 -4.69
N ALA A 378 2.27 -9.74 -4.82
CA ALA A 378 1.42 -8.67 -5.31
C ALA A 378 0.00 -8.67 -4.74
N GLY A 379 -0.51 -7.50 -4.34
CA GLY A 379 -1.94 -7.24 -4.15
C GLY A 379 -2.58 -7.88 -2.91
N PHE A 380 -1.85 -8.04 -1.81
CA PHE A 380 -2.41 -8.62 -0.57
C PHE A 380 -1.96 -7.87 0.68
N LEU A 381 -2.67 -8.14 1.78
CA LEU A 381 -2.42 -7.57 3.09
C LEU A 381 -1.86 -8.64 4.05
N ILE A 382 -0.99 -8.25 4.96
CA ILE A 382 -0.59 -9.03 6.13
C ILE A 382 -1.01 -8.27 7.38
N ASP A 383 -1.86 -8.85 8.20
CA ASP A 383 -2.18 -8.36 9.52
C ASP A 383 -1.36 -9.10 10.57
N ALA A 384 -0.80 -8.40 11.54
CA ALA A 384 -0.17 -9.04 12.68
C ALA A 384 -1.22 -9.78 13.53
N GLY A 385 -0.91 -10.99 13.93
CA GLY A 385 -1.72 -11.74 14.90
C GLY A 385 -1.45 -11.29 16.35
N PRO A 386 -2.23 -11.80 17.32
CA PRO A 386 -2.15 -11.37 18.72
C PRO A 386 -0.84 -11.80 19.42
N VAL A 387 -0.17 -12.82 18.89
CA VAL A 387 1.14 -13.29 19.38
C VAL A 387 2.24 -12.62 18.58
N ASN A 388 3.25 -12.08 19.25
CA ASN A 388 4.32 -11.33 18.59
C ASN A 388 5.06 -12.17 17.55
N SER A 389 5.06 -11.71 16.30
CA SER A 389 5.87 -12.27 15.22
C SER A 389 7.25 -11.58 15.19
N PRO A 390 8.37 -12.31 15.17
CA PRO A 390 9.69 -11.67 15.00
C PRO A 390 9.76 -10.84 13.71
N VAL A 391 9.18 -11.35 12.62
CA VAL A 391 9.05 -10.68 11.32
C VAL A 391 7.76 -11.15 10.65
N LEU A 392 6.99 -10.24 10.05
CA LEU A 392 5.77 -10.61 9.34
C LEU A 392 6.05 -11.04 7.89
N LEU A 393 6.88 -10.30 7.16
CA LEU A 393 7.31 -10.64 5.79
C LEU A 393 8.84 -10.65 5.71
N GLU A 394 9.42 -11.79 5.32
CA GLU A 394 10.86 -11.93 5.09
C GLU A 394 11.15 -12.21 3.60
N VAL A 395 11.86 -11.29 2.94
CA VAL A 395 12.26 -11.39 1.52
C VAL A 395 13.75 -11.71 1.43
N GLY A 396 14.07 -12.96 1.19
CA GLY A 396 15.41 -13.52 1.30
C GLY A 396 15.79 -13.87 2.75
N PRO A 397 16.47 -14.99 2.98
CA PRO A 397 16.97 -15.35 4.30
C PRO A 397 18.10 -14.41 4.74
N ARG A 398 18.36 -14.33 6.03
CA ARG A 398 19.53 -13.60 6.55
C ARG A 398 20.81 -14.08 5.86
N GLY A 399 21.60 -13.15 5.33
CA GLY A 399 22.83 -13.45 4.58
C GLY A 399 22.58 -13.81 3.11
N ALA A 400 21.37 -13.57 2.57
CA ALA A 400 21.12 -13.70 1.14
C ALA A 400 22.14 -12.91 0.31
N SER A 401 22.71 -13.54 -0.70
CA SER A 401 23.84 -12.98 -1.44
C SER A 401 23.74 -13.11 -2.95
N ARG A 402 22.74 -13.84 -3.45
CA ARG A 402 22.56 -14.02 -4.90
C ARG A 402 22.19 -12.69 -5.57
N SER A 403 22.71 -12.50 -6.78
CA SER A 403 22.33 -11.35 -7.59
C SER A 403 21.06 -11.64 -8.38
N HIS A 404 20.01 -10.88 -8.12
CA HIS A 404 18.76 -10.94 -8.88
C HIS A 404 18.65 -9.82 -9.91
N SER A 405 19.76 -9.26 -10.36
CA SER A 405 19.77 -8.08 -11.24
C SER A 405 19.05 -8.30 -12.58
N ALA A 406 19.13 -9.49 -13.16
CA ALA A 406 18.45 -9.79 -14.43
C ALA A 406 16.94 -10.07 -14.23
N ASN A 407 16.57 -10.60 -13.06
CA ASN A 407 15.19 -10.98 -12.76
C ASN A 407 14.89 -10.74 -11.27
N PRO A 408 14.64 -9.47 -10.87
CA PRO A 408 14.46 -9.07 -9.48
C PRO A 408 13.23 -9.70 -8.84
N ILE A 409 13.31 -9.91 -7.51
CA ILE A 409 12.15 -10.12 -6.67
C ILE A 409 11.35 -8.81 -6.65
N THR A 410 10.02 -8.89 -6.71
CA THR A 410 9.13 -7.72 -6.60
C THR A 410 8.12 -7.88 -5.48
N VAL A 411 7.89 -6.78 -4.74
CA VAL A 411 6.87 -6.64 -3.71
C VAL A 411 6.02 -5.44 -4.10
N GLN A 412 4.77 -5.68 -4.53
CA GLN A 412 3.95 -4.68 -5.22
C GLN A 412 2.55 -4.64 -4.62
N ASP A 413 2.08 -3.48 -4.15
CA ASP A 413 0.81 -3.37 -3.42
C ASP A 413 0.67 -4.45 -2.34
N VAL A 414 1.75 -4.69 -1.61
CA VAL A 414 1.75 -5.56 -0.41
C VAL A 414 1.75 -4.65 0.80
N PHE A 415 0.70 -4.75 1.59
CA PHE A 415 0.48 -3.90 2.74
C PHE A 415 0.62 -4.67 4.03
N ILE A 416 1.06 -4.02 5.10
CA ILE A 416 1.24 -4.67 6.41
C ILE A 416 0.60 -3.80 7.47
N ARG A 417 -0.20 -4.43 8.35
CA ARG A 417 -0.89 -3.73 9.44
C ARG A 417 -0.64 -4.41 10.78
N ILE A 418 -0.41 -3.61 11.82
CA ILE A 418 -0.22 -4.07 13.19
C ILE A 418 -1.25 -3.38 14.08
N GLY A 419 -2.26 -4.11 14.55
CA GLY A 419 -3.41 -3.54 15.27
C GLY A 419 -4.47 -2.96 14.31
N GLY A 420 -5.44 -2.25 14.82
CA GLY A 420 -6.55 -1.63 14.09
C GLY A 420 -7.76 -2.54 13.93
N ALA A 421 -7.63 -3.70 13.30
CA ALA A 421 -8.72 -4.67 13.20
C ALA A 421 -8.82 -5.63 14.39
N GLY A 422 -7.91 -5.51 15.34
CA GLY A 422 -7.82 -6.34 16.54
C GLY A 422 -6.39 -6.35 17.08
N PRO A 423 -6.14 -7.04 18.19
CA PRO A 423 -4.80 -7.13 18.78
C PRO A 423 -3.79 -7.72 17.79
N GLY A 424 -2.67 -7.02 17.56
CA GLY A 424 -1.60 -7.46 16.68
C GLY A 424 -0.24 -7.01 17.19
N LYS A 425 0.78 -7.88 17.11
CA LYS A 425 2.15 -7.57 17.53
C LYS A 425 3.18 -8.13 16.57
N ALA A 426 4.23 -7.37 16.36
CA ALA A 426 5.42 -7.84 15.65
C ALA A 426 6.66 -7.09 16.18
N THR A 427 7.85 -7.68 16.03
CA THR A 427 9.10 -6.95 16.31
C THR A 427 9.51 -6.13 15.09
N THR A 428 9.37 -6.70 13.88
CA THR A 428 9.64 -6.05 12.59
C THR A 428 8.54 -6.44 11.61
N SER A 429 8.04 -5.49 10.85
CA SER A 429 7.01 -5.79 9.86
C SER A 429 7.59 -6.46 8.62
N MET A 430 8.57 -5.85 7.97
CA MET A 430 9.18 -6.39 6.76
C MET A 430 10.70 -6.35 6.82
N VAL A 431 11.33 -7.47 6.46
CA VAL A 431 12.80 -7.56 6.29
C VAL A 431 13.11 -7.94 4.84
N VAL A 432 13.95 -7.14 4.17
CA VAL A 432 14.41 -7.40 2.81
C VAL A 432 15.91 -7.68 2.86
N ASN A 433 16.27 -8.96 2.78
CA ASN A 433 17.66 -9.41 2.74
C ASN A 433 18.15 -9.71 1.31
N ALA A 434 17.22 -10.03 0.40
CA ALA A 434 17.54 -10.35 -0.99
C ALA A 434 18.01 -9.11 -1.75
N ARG A 435 19.05 -9.28 -2.58
CA ARG A 435 19.62 -8.21 -3.40
C ARG A 435 18.73 -7.92 -4.61
N HIS A 436 18.83 -6.69 -5.14
CA HIS A 436 18.08 -6.23 -6.32
C HIS A 436 16.55 -6.34 -6.20
N THR A 437 16.00 -6.42 -5.00
CA THR A 437 14.56 -6.40 -4.79
C THR A 437 13.98 -5.06 -5.21
N ILE A 438 12.81 -5.08 -5.83
CA ILE A 438 11.99 -3.88 -6.11
C ILE A 438 10.78 -3.91 -5.18
N ILE A 439 10.69 -2.89 -4.32
CA ILE A 439 9.50 -2.60 -3.50
C ILE A 439 8.75 -1.50 -4.23
N ASP A 440 7.50 -1.74 -4.62
CA ASP A 440 6.74 -0.79 -5.41
C ASP A 440 5.33 -0.61 -4.84
N HIS A 441 5.10 0.53 -4.23
CA HIS A 441 3.88 0.86 -3.50
C HIS A 441 3.57 -0.13 -2.38
N THR A 442 4.03 0.20 -1.19
CA THR A 442 3.68 -0.52 0.04
C THR A 442 3.33 0.46 1.14
N TRP A 443 2.35 0.11 1.95
CA TRP A 443 2.05 0.79 3.19
C TRP A 443 2.24 -0.19 4.34
N VAL A 444 3.18 0.14 5.22
CA VAL A 444 3.53 -0.63 6.41
C VAL A 444 3.14 0.22 7.60
N TRP A 445 2.10 -0.19 8.29
CA TRP A 445 1.38 0.65 9.25
C TRP A 445 1.24 -0.03 10.61
N ARG A 446 1.79 0.60 11.63
CA ARG A 446 1.40 0.31 13.00
C ARG A 446 0.17 1.18 13.29
N ALA A 447 -1.00 0.57 13.44
CA ALA A 447 -2.25 1.29 13.55
C ALA A 447 -2.24 2.28 14.74
N ASP A 448 -2.68 3.50 14.48
CA ASP A 448 -2.86 4.59 15.44
C ASP A 448 -4.31 4.71 15.93
N HIS A 449 -5.23 4.01 15.26
CA HIS A 449 -6.67 3.95 15.60
C HIS A 449 -7.28 2.58 15.30
N GLY A 450 -8.51 2.34 15.79
CA GLY A 450 -9.17 1.04 15.72
C GLY A 450 -8.98 0.20 17.00
N ASP A 451 -9.17 -1.11 16.88
CA ASP A 451 -9.03 -2.04 18.01
C ASP A 451 -7.58 -2.51 18.20
N GLY A 452 -7.22 -2.78 19.44
CA GLY A 452 -5.90 -3.31 19.78
C GLY A 452 -4.76 -2.34 19.51
N VAL A 453 -4.98 -1.04 19.63
CA VAL A 453 -3.98 0.03 19.46
C VAL A 453 -3.54 0.61 20.79
N GLY A 454 -2.30 1.12 20.84
CA GLY A 454 -1.67 1.77 22.00
C GLY A 454 -0.18 1.48 22.04
N TRP A 455 0.58 2.35 22.70
CA TRP A 455 2.06 2.34 22.70
C TRP A 455 2.69 0.95 22.89
N ASP A 456 2.17 0.16 23.85
CA ASP A 456 2.62 -1.21 24.13
C ASP A 456 1.63 -2.28 23.66
N THR A 457 0.42 -1.90 23.26
CA THR A 457 -0.63 -2.84 22.86
C THR A 457 -0.35 -3.47 21.50
N ASN A 458 -0.12 -2.65 20.48
CA ASN A 458 0.29 -3.09 19.14
C ASN A 458 1.76 -2.72 18.86
N ARG A 459 2.64 -3.01 19.82
CA ARG A 459 4.04 -2.67 19.70
C ARG A 459 4.68 -3.31 18.47
N CYS A 460 5.42 -2.48 17.72
CA CYS A 460 6.31 -2.91 16.66
C CYS A 460 7.50 -1.95 16.57
N ASP A 461 8.70 -2.47 16.80
CA ASP A 461 9.89 -1.62 16.90
C ASP A 461 10.33 -1.09 15.51
N TYR A 462 10.21 -1.90 14.45
CA TYR A 462 10.71 -1.57 13.12
C TYR A 462 9.66 -1.82 12.02
N GLY A 463 9.47 -0.85 11.15
CA GLY A 463 8.61 -0.99 9.97
C GLY A 463 9.29 -1.83 8.89
N VAL A 464 10.23 -1.24 8.17
CA VAL A 464 10.95 -1.89 7.07
C VAL A 464 12.45 -1.90 7.35
N VAL A 465 13.07 -3.08 7.35
CA VAL A 465 14.53 -3.25 7.46
C VAL A 465 15.06 -3.80 6.15
N VAL A 466 15.94 -3.03 5.48
CA VAL A 466 16.55 -3.42 4.21
C VAL A 466 18.02 -3.73 4.41
N ASN A 467 18.39 -5.01 4.32
CA ASN A 467 19.77 -5.49 4.40
C ASN A 467 20.35 -5.82 3.02
N GLY A 468 19.47 -6.09 2.04
CA GLY A 468 19.86 -6.41 0.67
C GLY A 468 20.53 -5.23 -0.03
N HIS A 469 21.55 -5.52 -0.84
CA HIS A 469 22.16 -4.50 -1.70
C HIS A 469 21.34 -4.27 -2.97
N ASP A 470 21.49 -3.10 -3.58
CA ASP A 470 20.85 -2.74 -4.85
C ASP A 470 19.30 -2.80 -4.81
N VAL A 471 18.71 -2.61 -3.65
CA VAL A 471 17.25 -2.58 -3.47
C VAL A 471 16.72 -1.21 -3.90
N LEU A 472 15.62 -1.23 -4.65
CA LEU A 472 14.88 -0.03 -5.06
C LEU A 472 13.53 -0.03 -4.36
N ALA A 473 13.17 1.07 -3.70
CA ALA A 473 11.82 1.33 -3.21
C ALA A 473 11.21 2.51 -3.99
N THR A 474 9.98 2.34 -4.48
CA THR A 474 9.19 3.36 -5.15
C THR A 474 7.80 3.42 -4.50
N GLY A 475 7.38 4.60 -4.03
CA GLY A 475 6.10 4.73 -3.31
C GLY A 475 6.10 4.00 -1.97
N LEU A 476 7.02 4.35 -1.08
CA LEU A 476 7.19 3.74 0.24
C LEU A 476 6.47 4.55 1.32
N PHE A 477 5.44 3.97 1.92
CA PHE A 477 4.72 4.54 3.05
C PHE A 477 4.96 3.67 4.29
N VAL A 478 5.51 4.25 5.37
CA VAL A 478 5.81 3.51 6.60
C VAL A 478 5.56 4.38 7.82
N GLU A 479 4.66 3.97 8.72
CA GLU A 479 4.11 4.87 9.72
C GLU A 479 3.99 4.26 11.13
N HIS A 480 4.21 5.11 12.14
CA HIS A 480 3.90 4.95 13.56
C HIS A 480 4.71 3.92 14.32
N PHE A 481 5.88 3.51 13.85
CA PHE A 481 6.70 2.51 14.54
C PHE A 481 7.35 3.07 15.81
N ASN A 482 7.51 2.19 16.82
CA ASN A 482 8.05 2.59 18.11
C ASN A 482 9.52 3.04 18.04
N LYS A 483 10.28 2.55 17.03
CA LYS A 483 11.66 2.97 16.76
C LYS A 483 11.81 3.49 15.33
N TYR A 484 12.65 2.85 14.51
CA TYR A 484 12.84 3.26 13.11
C TYR A 484 11.68 2.77 12.24
N ASP A 485 11.06 3.68 11.51
CA ASP A 485 10.08 3.29 10.50
C ASP A 485 10.80 2.59 9.33
N VAL A 486 11.93 3.13 8.87
CA VAL A 486 12.80 2.47 7.90
C VAL A 486 14.25 2.44 8.41
N GLN A 487 14.85 1.25 8.40
CA GLN A 487 16.28 1.06 8.63
C GLN A 487 16.92 0.43 7.40
N TRP A 488 17.83 1.16 6.75
CA TRP A 488 18.45 0.78 5.48
C TRP A 488 19.93 0.46 5.67
N ASN A 489 20.28 -0.80 5.62
CA ASN A 489 21.65 -1.32 5.82
C ASN A 489 22.31 -1.77 4.51
N GLY A 490 21.57 -1.89 3.43
CA GLY A 490 22.05 -2.35 2.13
C GLY A 490 22.80 -1.27 1.36
N GLU A 491 23.86 -1.66 0.65
CA GLU A 491 24.60 -0.78 -0.26
C GLU A 491 23.84 -0.50 -1.56
N ARG A 492 24.07 0.67 -2.17
CA ARG A 492 23.50 1.11 -3.45
C ARG A 492 21.97 1.05 -3.46
N GLY A 493 21.37 1.30 -2.29
CA GLY A 493 19.93 1.43 -2.17
C GLY A 493 19.42 2.71 -2.80
N ARG A 494 18.17 2.69 -3.25
CA ARG A 494 17.50 3.88 -3.75
C ARG A 494 16.04 3.91 -3.29
N THR A 495 15.57 5.08 -2.84
CA THR A 495 14.17 5.33 -2.54
C THR A 495 13.67 6.51 -3.35
N VAL A 496 12.56 6.34 -4.07
CA VAL A 496 11.83 7.40 -4.76
C VAL A 496 10.45 7.48 -4.15
N PHE A 497 10.16 8.55 -3.53
CA PHE A 497 9.03 8.84 -2.67
C PHE A 497 8.99 8.00 -1.38
N PHE A 498 9.05 8.71 -0.27
CA PHE A 498 8.82 8.18 1.07
C PHE A 498 7.87 9.09 1.83
N GLN A 499 6.87 8.50 2.46
CA GLN A 499 5.96 9.20 3.36
C GLN A 499 5.93 8.46 4.70
N ASN A 500 5.98 9.24 5.77
CA ASN A 500 6.01 8.73 7.13
C ASN A 500 5.23 9.64 8.07
N GLU A 501 4.56 9.03 8.99
CA GLU A 501 4.03 9.66 10.19
C GLU A 501 4.64 8.98 11.42
N LYS A 502 5.17 9.79 12.36
CA LYS A 502 5.72 9.26 13.61
C LYS A 502 4.61 8.78 14.53
N ALA A 503 4.93 7.85 15.42
CA ALA A 503 3.94 7.28 16.35
C ALA A 503 3.23 8.37 17.15
N TYR A 504 1.94 8.53 16.95
CA TYR A 504 1.11 9.57 17.58
C TYR A 504 0.93 9.37 19.08
N ASP A 505 0.96 8.11 19.53
CA ASP A 505 0.65 7.62 20.86
C ASP A 505 1.85 7.53 21.81
N ALA A 506 3.00 8.12 21.44
CA ALA A 506 4.16 8.16 22.31
C ALA A 506 3.84 8.86 23.64
N PRO A 507 4.05 8.20 24.81
CA PRO A 507 3.61 8.74 26.09
C PRO A 507 4.48 9.89 26.59
N ASP A 508 5.77 9.85 26.31
CA ASP A 508 6.73 10.85 26.75
C ASP A 508 8.02 10.81 25.92
N GLN A 509 8.90 11.78 26.16
CA GLN A 509 10.21 11.89 25.50
C GLN A 509 11.10 10.67 25.77
N ALA A 510 11.03 10.07 26.97
CA ALA A 510 11.86 8.93 27.34
C ALA A 510 11.48 7.67 26.55
N ALA A 511 10.22 7.49 26.26
CA ALA A 511 9.69 6.35 25.49
C ALA A 511 10.25 6.29 24.05
N ILE A 512 10.55 7.45 23.45
CA ILE A 512 11.11 7.54 22.09
C ILE A 512 12.63 7.78 22.09
N GLN A 513 13.28 7.86 23.26
CA GLN A 513 14.69 8.23 23.35
C GLN A 513 15.61 7.19 22.69
N ASN A 514 16.54 7.67 21.86
CA ASN A 514 17.53 6.86 21.15
C ASN A 514 18.95 7.21 21.64
N GLY A 515 19.39 6.64 22.75
CA GLY A 515 20.64 7.02 23.40
C GLY A 515 20.64 8.51 23.78
N SER A 516 21.55 9.30 23.23
CA SER A 516 21.60 10.76 23.43
C SER A 516 20.71 11.55 22.44
N VAL A 517 20.15 10.89 21.43
CA VAL A 517 19.36 11.54 20.37
C VAL A 517 17.87 11.54 20.77
N LYS A 518 17.21 12.67 20.62
CA LYS A 518 15.76 12.81 20.86
C LYS A 518 15.00 12.13 19.71
N GLY A 519 14.51 10.92 19.94
CA GLY A 519 13.72 10.13 19.00
C GLY A 519 14.53 9.32 17.98
N TYR A 520 13.87 8.32 17.41
CA TYR A 520 14.37 7.54 16.29
C TYR A 520 13.98 8.23 14.96
N ALA A 521 14.92 8.37 14.04
CA ALA A 521 14.62 8.88 12.70
C ALA A 521 13.54 8.03 12.03
N ALA A 522 12.71 8.65 11.20
CA ALA A 522 11.76 7.94 10.34
C ALA A 522 12.49 7.06 9.32
N TYR A 523 13.59 7.58 8.78
CA TYR A 523 14.42 6.87 7.81
C TYR A 523 15.89 6.95 8.22
N LYS A 524 16.46 5.79 8.58
CA LYS A 524 17.88 5.66 8.97
C LYS A 524 18.65 4.87 7.93
N VAL A 525 19.69 5.46 7.33
CA VAL A 525 20.73 4.74 6.60
C VAL A 525 21.82 4.32 7.55
N GLY A 526 22.21 3.05 7.52
CA GLY A 526 23.24 2.47 8.40
C GLY A 526 24.60 3.16 8.25
N ASP A 527 25.33 3.36 9.35
CA ASP A 527 26.57 4.14 9.36
C ASP A 527 27.70 3.54 8.51
N HIS A 528 27.64 2.25 8.21
CA HIS A 528 28.57 1.55 7.32
C HIS A 528 28.26 1.73 5.83
N VAL A 529 27.05 2.15 5.46
CA VAL A 529 26.63 2.31 4.06
C VAL A 529 27.42 3.42 3.37
N ARG A 530 27.92 3.14 2.19
CA ARG A 530 28.75 4.04 1.38
C ARG A 530 28.02 4.64 0.21
N SER A 531 26.93 4.01 -0.22
CA SER A 531 26.14 4.44 -1.37
C SER A 531 24.66 4.22 -1.12
N HIS A 532 23.90 5.32 -1.17
CA HIS A 532 22.45 5.35 -1.04
C HIS A 532 21.90 6.61 -1.68
N GLU A 533 20.69 6.56 -2.22
CA GLU A 533 20.04 7.73 -2.82
C GLU A 533 18.56 7.79 -2.43
N GLY A 534 18.11 8.94 -1.94
CA GLY A 534 16.71 9.22 -1.59
C GLY A 534 16.18 10.45 -2.33
N TRP A 535 14.93 10.39 -2.83
CA TRP A 535 14.26 11.45 -3.57
C TRP A 535 12.83 11.66 -3.08
N GLY A 536 12.47 12.93 -2.81
CA GLY A 536 11.09 13.31 -2.51
C GLY A 536 10.54 12.64 -1.25
N MET A 537 11.16 12.89 -0.10
CA MET A 537 10.88 12.15 1.14
C MET A 537 10.35 13.08 2.23
N GLY A 538 9.24 12.71 2.85
CA GLY A 538 8.58 13.46 3.91
C GLY A 538 8.37 12.66 5.20
N SER A 539 8.54 13.32 6.36
CA SER A 539 8.20 12.76 7.67
C SER A 539 7.43 13.77 8.51
N TYR A 540 6.35 13.28 9.13
CA TYR A 540 5.38 14.10 9.84
C TYR A 540 5.29 13.67 11.30
N CYS A 541 5.16 14.60 12.23
CA CYS A 541 4.86 14.30 13.63
C CYS A 541 3.53 14.90 14.05
N TYR A 542 2.79 14.13 14.84
CA TYR A 542 1.55 14.53 15.48
C TYR A 542 1.44 13.80 16.83
N TYR A 543 2.23 14.23 17.81
CA TYR A 543 2.25 13.61 19.13
C TYR A 543 1.05 14.07 19.96
N ASN A 544 -0.14 13.56 19.62
CA ASN A 544 -1.39 14.00 20.21
C ASN A 544 -1.59 13.58 21.68
N VAL A 545 -0.88 12.54 22.13
CA VAL A 545 -0.87 12.10 23.54
C VAL A 545 0.02 13.01 24.39
N ASN A 546 1.17 13.41 23.85
CA ASN A 546 2.08 14.34 24.52
C ASN A 546 2.69 15.34 23.52
N PRO A 547 2.05 16.50 23.29
CA PRO A 547 2.52 17.51 22.34
C PRO A 547 3.87 18.14 22.66
N THR A 548 4.45 17.91 23.84
CA THR A 548 5.76 18.45 24.21
C THR A 548 6.93 17.64 23.70
N ILE A 549 6.69 16.51 23.06
CA ILE A 549 7.72 15.64 22.51
C ILE A 549 8.49 16.34 21.39
N VAL A 550 9.81 16.21 21.45
CA VAL A 550 10.73 16.74 20.45
C VAL A 550 11.43 15.59 19.75
N GLN A 551 11.37 15.59 18.43
CA GLN A 551 12.09 14.70 17.53
C GLN A 551 13.31 15.45 16.98
N HIS A 552 14.53 14.91 17.15
CA HIS A 552 15.72 15.62 16.68
C HIS A 552 15.66 15.80 15.15
N HIS A 553 15.47 14.73 14.39
CA HIS A 553 15.43 14.77 12.93
C HIS A 553 14.48 13.70 12.35
N GLY A 554 13.97 13.95 11.14
CA GLY A 554 13.18 12.95 10.37
C GLY A 554 14.07 11.91 9.71
N PHE A 555 15.26 12.30 9.26
CA PHE A 555 16.18 11.48 8.49
C PHE A 555 17.56 11.40 9.15
N ALA A 556 18.19 10.23 9.09
CA ALA A 556 19.55 10.03 9.60
C ALA A 556 20.39 9.21 8.63
N ALA A 557 21.58 9.70 8.28
CA ALA A 557 22.44 9.07 7.31
C ALA A 557 23.93 9.38 7.57
N PRO A 558 24.87 8.50 7.18
CA PRO A 558 26.29 8.82 7.26
C PRO A 558 26.64 9.93 6.25
N VAL A 559 27.48 10.87 6.66
CA VAL A 559 27.97 11.96 5.80
C VAL A 559 29.06 11.41 4.90
N ARG A 560 28.69 11.02 3.68
CA ARG A 560 29.58 10.43 2.68
C ARG A 560 29.18 10.85 1.26
N PRO A 561 30.12 11.06 0.33
CA PRO A 561 29.81 11.52 -1.04
C PRO A 561 28.85 10.64 -1.82
N GLY A 562 28.79 9.34 -1.50
CA GLY A 562 27.91 8.37 -2.18
C GLY A 562 26.54 8.19 -1.50
N VAL A 563 26.28 8.84 -0.36
CA VAL A 563 25.00 8.80 0.34
C VAL A 563 24.34 10.17 0.16
N ARG A 564 23.33 10.22 -0.69
CA ARG A 564 22.72 11.49 -1.13
C ARG A 564 21.21 11.47 -0.94
N PHE A 565 20.69 12.61 -0.53
CA PHE A 565 19.27 12.86 -0.42
C PHE A 565 18.88 14.14 -1.16
N HIS A 566 17.74 14.09 -1.81
CA HIS A 566 17.19 15.21 -2.57
C HIS A 566 15.73 15.42 -2.17
N HIS A 567 15.37 16.68 -1.90
CA HIS A 567 13.99 17.09 -1.64
C HIS A 567 13.39 16.39 -0.41
N LEU A 568 13.94 16.71 0.73
CA LEU A 568 13.47 16.25 2.04
C LEU A 568 12.60 17.29 2.72
N LEU A 569 11.62 16.81 3.49
CA LEU A 569 10.85 17.68 4.36
C LEU A 569 10.44 16.99 5.66
N VAL A 570 10.25 17.81 6.70
CA VAL A 570 9.59 17.42 7.94
C VAL A 570 8.49 18.42 8.27
N VAL A 571 7.41 17.95 8.89
CA VAL A 571 6.25 18.76 9.27
C VAL A 571 5.80 18.42 10.68
N SER A 572 5.50 19.41 11.51
CA SER A 572 4.72 19.25 12.73
C SER A 572 3.26 19.55 12.42
N LEU A 573 2.39 18.55 12.53
CA LEU A 573 0.97 18.72 12.25
C LEU A 573 0.31 19.42 13.44
N SER A 574 -0.30 20.58 13.17
CA SER A 574 -1.00 21.42 14.18
C SER A 574 -0.14 21.77 15.42
N GLY A 575 1.18 21.72 15.32
CA GLY A 575 2.09 22.01 16.43
C GLY A 575 2.15 20.94 17.52
N ASN A 576 1.62 19.74 17.25
CA ASN A 576 1.69 18.62 18.18
C ASN A 576 3.02 17.87 18.04
N GLY A 577 4.01 18.29 18.82
CA GLY A 577 5.39 17.87 18.74
C GLY A 577 6.23 18.77 17.82
N GLN A 578 7.52 18.48 17.73
CA GLN A 578 8.45 19.29 16.96
C GLN A 578 9.60 18.46 16.39
N TYR A 579 10.09 18.82 15.21
CA TYR A 579 11.41 18.46 14.70
C TYR A 579 12.40 19.60 14.94
N GLU A 580 13.62 19.26 15.40
CA GLU A 580 14.72 20.22 15.51
C GLU A 580 15.43 20.43 14.17
N CYS A 581 15.54 19.38 13.34
CA CYS A 581 16.21 19.37 12.04
C CYS A 581 15.47 18.48 11.04
N VAL A 582 15.84 18.56 9.77
CA VAL A 582 15.31 17.68 8.72
C VAL A 582 16.11 16.41 8.63
N ILE A 583 17.43 16.50 8.42
CA ILE A 583 18.34 15.36 8.30
C ILE A 583 19.61 15.60 9.12
N ASN A 584 19.95 14.67 10.00
CA ASN A 584 21.05 14.82 10.98
C ASN A 584 20.90 16.17 11.71
N ASP A 585 21.91 17.05 11.59
CA ASP A 585 21.91 18.41 12.17
C ASP A 585 21.60 19.49 11.10
N THR A 586 20.97 19.13 10.00
CA THR A 586 20.71 20.00 8.84
C THR A 586 19.23 20.26 8.62
N GLY A 587 18.90 21.50 8.28
CA GLY A 587 17.54 22.01 8.09
C GLY A 587 17.05 22.79 9.31
N ALA A 588 16.10 23.69 9.10
CA ALA A 588 15.48 24.47 10.16
C ALA A 588 14.54 23.60 11.01
N PRO A 589 14.28 23.95 12.27
CA PRO A 589 13.23 23.31 13.05
C PRO A 589 11.85 23.56 12.40
N THR A 590 10.89 22.68 12.69
CA THR A 590 9.50 22.94 12.33
C THR A 590 8.95 24.10 13.13
N SER A 591 8.11 24.94 12.52
CA SER A 591 7.51 26.09 13.21
C SER A 591 6.14 25.72 13.76
N GLY A 592 5.99 25.80 15.06
CA GLY A 592 4.77 25.88 15.88
C GLY A 592 3.48 25.33 15.27
N SER A 593 2.39 26.09 15.43
CA SER A 593 1.02 25.72 15.05
C SER A 593 0.72 25.80 13.55
N ASP A 594 1.60 26.37 12.74
CA ASP A 594 1.26 26.77 11.37
C ASP A 594 1.38 25.62 10.34
N THR A 595 1.79 24.43 10.76
CA THR A 595 1.93 23.25 9.88
C THR A 595 2.81 23.53 8.65
N VAL A 596 3.86 24.34 8.83
CA VAL A 596 4.78 24.75 7.76
C VAL A 596 5.91 23.74 7.63
N PRO A 597 6.14 23.18 6.44
CA PRO A 597 7.25 22.25 6.21
C PRO A 597 8.62 22.91 6.39
N SER A 598 9.53 22.24 7.10
CA SER A 598 10.97 22.52 7.00
C SER A 598 11.56 21.64 5.90
N LYS A 599 12.32 22.23 4.98
CA LYS A 599 12.75 21.58 3.73
C LYS A 599 14.27 21.63 3.56
N VAL A 600 14.83 20.57 2.98
CA VAL A 600 16.24 20.48 2.52
C VAL A 600 16.26 20.02 1.07
N VAL A 601 16.85 20.84 0.18
CA VAL A 601 16.88 20.57 -1.28
C VAL A 601 17.85 19.44 -1.61
N SER A 602 19.02 19.40 -0.97
CA SER A 602 20.03 18.35 -1.17
C SER A 602 20.84 18.12 0.10
N TYR A 603 21.28 16.88 0.31
CA TYR A 603 22.14 16.49 1.42
C TYR A 603 23.06 15.35 1.01
N PRO A 604 24.36 15.34 1.38
CA PRO A 604 25.18 16.45 1.84
C PRO A 604 25.39 17.48 0.78
#